data_3c3308967be7f63ce75e7cf405a8a5e4
#
_entry.id   3c3308967be7f63ce75e7cf405a8a5e4
#
_cell.length_a   1.000
_cell.length_b   1.000
_cell.length_c   1.000
_cell.angle_alpha   90.00
_cell.angle_beta   90.00
_cell.angle_gamma   90.00
#
_symmetry.space_group_name_H-M   'P 1'
#
loop_
_entity.id
_entity.type
_entity.pdbx_description
1 polymer ?
#
loop_
_entity_poly.entity_id
_entity_poly.type
_entity_poly.pdbx_seq_one_letter_code
_entity_poly.pdbx_strand_id
1 'polypeptide(L)'
;MTMQELLLEAVEQRLLRHLDVQFAMMVSGDEPAVMLAAAILSKDAGEGHVCLPLSRLAKDEKMPAALQSCFALLGESVDWPTVLHRSPAVSAADSQTPMILTGDRLYLNRLWRNELAVARFFSETNAPLPCDEAQLRQTLDTLFTSVEATDWQKVAAAVALTRRISVISGGPGTGKTTTVAKLLAALIQLSGEQKCRIRLAAPTGKAAARLTESLGGALQKLPLTGEQLALFPNEASTLHRLLGAQPGSQRLRYHAGNPLHLDVLVVDEASMIDLTMMSRLIDALPAHARVIFLGDRDQLASVEAGAVLGDICTYASLGYTAERAEELSRLTGCSLASENHSLAGALRDSLCLLQKSYRFGSDSGIGQLASAVNRGDRQTTCAVFDGQFTDIEKKSLQTGEEYQAMLDDALQGYQHFLTGVQQQCTPAQALAAFGEYQLLCALREGPFGVSGLNDRFEQLLGQKRKIHRTPHSRWYEGRPVMIARNDSALGLFNGDIGIALDRGLGLRVWFQMPDGSVKSVQPSRLPEHETAWAMTVHKSQGSEFNHAALILPTQLSPVVTRELVYTAITRARQRLSLYADERVLGQAIATRTERRSGLSAIFESV
;
A
#
# COMPACT_ATOMS: atom_id res chain seq x y z
N MET A 1 3.69 14.83 -41.08
CA MET A 1 3.93 14.89 -39.64
C MET A 1 4.96 13.82 -39.27
N THR A 2 5.97 14.23 -38.53
CA THR A 2 6.98 13.30 -37.98
C THR A 2 6.43 12.59 -36.73
N MET A 3 7.07 11.51 -36.30
CA MET A 3 6.72 10.84 -35.06
C MET A 3 6.81 11.80 -33.86
N GLN A 4 7.83 12.64 -33.82
CA GLN A 4 7.97 13.64 -32.75
C GLN A 4 6.78 14.62 -32.71
N GLU A 5 6.34 15.12 -33.86
CA GLU A 5 5.17 16.01 -33.93
C GLU A 5 3.91 15.32 -33.45
N LEU A 6 3.69 14.05 -33.84
CA LEU A 6 2.55 13.26 -33.39
C LEU A 6 2.58 12.98 -31.87
N LEU A 7 3.75 12.70 -31.31
CA LEU A 7 3.90 12.50 -29.86
C LEU A 7 3.65 13.79 -29.07
N LEU A 8 4.09 14.94 -29.59
CA LEU A 8 3.80 16.24 -28.97
C LEU A 8 2.31 16.58 -29.02
N GLU A 9 1.62 16.23 -30.11
CA GLU A 9 0.16 16.34 -30.17
C GLU A 9 -0.53 15.47 -29.12
N ALA A 10 -0.04 14.26 -28.88
CA ALA A 10 -0.53 13.41 -27.82
C ALA A 10 -0.31 14.02 -26.42
N VAL A 11 0.77 14.78 -26.22
CA VAL A 11 1.00 15.53 -24.96
C VAL A 11 -0.04 16.64 -24.79
N GLU A 12 -0.38 17.37 -25.84
CA GLU A 12 -1.42 18.40 -25.80
C GLU A 12 -2.79 17.83 -25.44
N GLN A 13 -3.08 16.61 -25.88
CA GLN A 13 -4.28 15.88 -25.54
C GLN A 13 -4.21 15.14 -24.20
N ARG A 14 -3.13 15.34 -23.43
CA ARG A 14 -2.89 14.71 -22.12
C ARG A 14 -2.82 13.18 -22.17
N LEU A 15 -2.47 12.61 -23.29
CA LEU A 15 -2.24 11.16 -23.45
C LEU A 15 -0.84 10.75 -23.07
N LEU A 16 0.12 11.64 -23.23
CA LEU A 16 1.53 11.50 -22.84
C LEU A 16 1.97 12.71 -22.02
N ARG A 17 3.06 12.55 -21.30
CA ARG A 17 3.75 13.65 -20.59
C ARG A 17 4.91 14.16 -21.45
N HIS A 18 5.32 15.40 -21.25
CA HIS A 18 6.53 15.94 -21.88
C HIS A 18 7.75 15.06 -21.57
N LEU A 19 7.87 14.54 -20.36
CA LEU A 19 8.94 13.63 -19.97
C LEU A 19 9.00 12.37 -20.86
N ASP A 20 7.85 11.81 -21.22
CA ASP A 20 7.78 10.61 -22.06
C ASP A 20 8.34 10.88 -23.46
N VAL A 21 8.01 12.03 -24.04
CA VAL A 21 8.50 12.44 -25.35
C VAL A 21 9.98 12.79 -25.31
N GLN A 22 10.45 13.49 -24.30
CA GLN A 22 11.87 13.81 -24.13
C GLN A 22 12.72 12.56 -24.00
N PHE A 23 12.28 11.60 -23.20
CA PHE A 23 12.93 10.30 -23.07
C PHE A 23 13.01 9.58 -24.43
N ALA A 24 11.89 9.51 -25.14
CA ALA A 24 11.80 8.86 -26.45
C ALA A 24 12.75 9.49 -27.46
N MET A 25 12.82 10.82 -27.51
CA MET A 25 13.73 11.54 -28.39
C MET A 25 15.20 11.29 -28.05
N MET A 26 15.51 11.22 -26.76
CA MET A 26 16.89 11.04 -26.30
C MET A 26 17.43 9.64 -26.63
N VAL A 27 16.59 8.60 -26.60
CA VAL A 27 17.03 7.20 -26.77
C VAL A 27 16.80 6.63 -28.16
N SER A 28 15.96 7.23 -29.00
CA SER A 28 15.48 6.64 -30.25
C SER A 28 16.48 6.71 -31.42
N GLY A 29 17.44 7.64 -31.38
CA GLY A 29 18.33 7.89 -32.52
C GLY A 29 17.57 8.21 -33.81
N ASP A 30 16.47 8.94 -33.72
CA ASP A 30 15.57 9.32 -34.81
C ASP A 30 14.84 8.14 -35.49
N GLU A 31 14.86 6.94 -34.90
CA GLU A 31 14.09 5.79 -35.38
C GLU A 31 12.64 5.92 -34.89
N PRO A 32 11.64 6.10 -35.77
CA PRO A 32 10.26 6.36 -35.34
C PRO A 32 9.64 5.26 -34.49
N ALA A 33 9.90 4.01 -34.83
CA ALA A 33 9.35 2.88 -34.08
C ALA A 33 9.92 2.81 -32.66
N VAL A 34 11.23 2.99 -32.50
CA VAL A 34 11.88 3.03 -31.18
C VAL A 34 11.40 4.23 -30.37
N MET A 35 11.18 5.36 -31.02
CA MET A 35 10.65 6.58 -30.38
C MET A 35 9.25 6.33 -29.80
N LEU A 36 8.37 5.72 -30.56
CA LEU A 36 7.02 5.40 -30.10
C LEU A 36 7.04 4.39 -28.95
N ALA A 37 7.80 3.31 -29.08
CA ALA A 37 7.92 2.29 -28.02
C ALA A 37 8.48 2.89 -26.73
N ALA A 38 9.51 3.72 -26.80
CA ALA A 38 10.09 4.40 -25.64
C ALA A 38 9.12 5.37 -24.96
N ALA A 39 8.35 6.13 -25.76
CA ALA A 39 7.34 7.06 -25.22
C ALA A 39 6.23 6.30 -24.44
N ILE A 40 5.74 5.22 -25.02
CA ILE A 40 4.71 4.39 -24.37
C ILE A 40 5.27 3.70 -23.11
N LEU A 41 6.50 3.19 -23.18
CA LEU A 41 7.16 2.56 -22.03
C LEU A 41 7.32 3.56 -20.87
N SER A 42 7.75 4.76 -21.14
CA SER A 42 7.90 5.82 -20.14
C SER A 42 6.55 6.22 -19.52
N LYS A 43 5.53 6.37 -20.36
CA LYS A 43 4.16 6.62 -19.91
C LYS A 43 3.66 5.51 -18.96
N ASP A 44 3.80 4.27 -19.39
CA ASP A 44 3.34 3.11 -18.61
C ASP A 44 4.08 2.99 -17.28
N ALA A 45 5.37 3.26 -17.24
CA ALA A 45 6.14 3.31 -16.00
C ALA A 45 5.62 4.38 -15.05
N GLY A 46 5.25 5.54 -15.57
CA GLY A 46 4.62 6.61 -14.79
C GLY A 46 3.23 6.24 -14.25
N GLU A 47 2.55 5.30 -14.86
CA GLU A 47 1.26 4.77 -14.43
C GLU A 47 1.38 3.56 -13.50
N GLY A 48 2.61 3.16 -13.16
CA GLY A 48 2.89 2.09 -12.21
C GLY A 48 3.18 0.73 -12.83
N HIS A 49 3.32 0.62 -14.15
CA HIS A 49 3.70 -0.62 -14.82
C HIS A 49 5.20 -0.81 -14.82
N VAL A 50 5.66 -2.02 -14.57
CA VAL A 50 7.09 -2.35 -14.56
C VAL A 50 7.61 -2.58 -15.98
N CYS A 51 6.80 -3.17 -16.85
CA CYS A 51 7.18 -3.51 -18.21
C CYS A 51 6.07 -3.23 -19.22
N LEU A 52 6.46 -3.19 -20.49
CA LEU A 52 5.57 -3.07 -21.63
C LEU A 52 5.64 -4.34 -22.46
N PRO A 53 4.59 -5.19 -22.46
CA PRO A 53 4.50 -6.32 -23.38
C PRO A 53 4.44 -5.83 -24.82
N LEU A 54 5.19 -6.46 -25.72
CA LEU A 54 5.23 -6.07 -27.14
C LEU A 54 3.87 -6.20 -27.85
N SER A 55 3.01 -7.10 -27.35
CA SER A 55 1.62 -7.25 -27.85
C SER A 55 0.78 -5.98 -27.70
N ARG A 56 1.16 -5.08 -26.81
CA ARG A 56 0.48 -3.79 -26.62
C ARG A 56 0.94 -2.72 -27.60
N LEU A 57 1.99 -2.96 -28.35
CA LEU A 57 2.49 -2.07 -29.38
C LEU A 57 1.78 -2.40 -30.73
N ALA A 58 0.47 -2.27 -30.73
CA ALA A 58 -0.38 -2.49 -31.92
C ALA A 58 -1.48 -1.44 -31.94
N LYS A 59 -1.89 -1.06 -33.16
CA LYS A 59 -3.01 -0.16 -33.35
C LYS A 59 -4.31 -0.84 -32.89
N ASP A 60 -5.04 -0.19 -32.00
CA ASP A 60 -6.34 -0.61 -31.52
C ASP A 60 -7.37 0.48 -31.86
N GLU A 61 -8.51 0.10 -32.39
CA GLU A 61 -9.60 1.02 -32.71
C GLU A 61 -10.14 1.77 -31.49
N LYS A 62 -9.92 1.21 -30.30
CA LYS A 62 -10.32 1.84 -29.03
C LYS A 62 -9.33 2.89 -28.52
N MET A 63 -8.15 2.97 -29.12
CA MET A 63 -7.18 3.99 -28.78
C MET A 63 -7.65 5.40 -29.15
N PRO A 64 -7.21 6.44 -28.41
CA PRO A 64 -7.37 7.81 -28.82
C PRO A 64 -6.76 8.06 -30.22
N ALA A 65 -7.38 8.92 -31.01
CA ALA A 65 -6.98 9.18 -32.40
C ALA A 65 -5.50 9.61 -32.54
N ALA A 66 -4.99 10.39 -31.61
CA ALA A 66 -3.58 10.83 -31.63
C ALA A 66 -2.60 9.65 -31.55
N LEU A 67 -2.88 8.64 -30.71
CA LEU A 67 -2.05 7.44 -30.61
C LEU A 67 -2.22 6.53 -31.83
N GLN A 68 -3.43 6.41 -32.35
CA GLN A 68 -3.68 5.67 -33.60
C GLN A 68 -2.84 6.25 -34.76
N SER A 69 -2.73 7.56 -34.84
CA SER A 69 -1.90 8.25 -35.85
C SER A 69 -0.42 7.90 -35.71
N CYS A 70 0.08 7.75 -34.50
CA CYS A 70 1.46 7.32 -34.25
C CYS A 70 1.71 5.91 -34.82
N PHE A 71 0.82 4.96 -34.58
CA PHE A 71 0.94 3.61 -35.11
C PHE A 71 0.76 3.57 -36.64
N ALA A 72 -0.14 4.39 -37.16
CA ALA A 72 -0.38 4.47 -38.60
C ALA A 72 0.85 4.95 -39.38
N LEU A 73 1.66 5.82 -38.78
CA LEU A 73 2.90 6.30 -39.39
C LEU A 73 3.92 5.17 -39.61
N LEU A 74 3.90 4.13 -38.77
CA LEU A 74 4.82 2.98 -38.86
C LEU A 74 4.42 1.94 -39.88
N GLY A 75 3.20 2.00 -40.44
CA GLY A 75 2.65 1.01 -41.37
C GLY A 75 1.84 -0.09 -40.68
N GLU A 76 1.38 -1.06 -41.47
CA GLU A 76 0.41 -2.08 -40.99
C GLU A 76 1.02 -3.14 -40.07
N SER A 77 2.32 -3.41 -40.20
CA SER A 77 2.99 -4.40 -39.35
C SER A 77 4.42 -3.97 -39.05
N VAL A 78 4.79 -4.04 -37.78
CA VAL A 78 6.15 -3.78 -37.32
C VAL A 78 6.65 -5.04 -36.63
N ASP A 79 7.83 -5.50 -37.05
CA ASP A 79 8.54 -6.57 -36.33
C ASP A 79 9.29 -5.94 -35.14
N TRP A 80 8.55 -5.77 -34.03
CA TRP A 80 9.05 -5.10 -32.84
C TRP A 80 10.33 -5.71 -32.28
N PRO A 81 10.46 -7.03 -32.13
CA PRO A 81 11.71 -7.59 -31.63
C PRO A 81 12.93 -7.20 -32.48
N THR A 82 12.81 -7.30 -33.79
CA THR A 82 13.90 -6.97 -34.71
C THR A 82 14.25 -5.48 -34.66
N VAL A 83 13.25 -4.61 -34.71
CA VAL A 83 13.44 -3.16 -34.69
C VAL A 83 14.09 -2.71 -33.38
N LEU A 84 13.63 -3.22 -32.26
CA LEU A 84 14.15 -2.89 -30.94
C LEU A 84 15.57 -3.40 -30.73
N HIS A 85 15.87 -4.64 -31.13
CA HIS A 85 17.23 -5.20 -31.00
C HIS A 85 18.27 -4.50 -31.89
N ARG A 86 17.87 -3.86 -32.96
CA ARG A 86 18.77 -3.05 -33.80
C ARG A 86 19.14 -1.73 -33.15
N SER A 87 18.36 -1.23 -32.20
CA SER A 87 18.63 0.03 -31.52
C SER A 87 19.79 -0.11 -30.54
N PRO A 88 20.77 0.82 -30.57
CA PRO A 88 21.84 0.84 -29.57
C PRO A 88 21.33 1.18 -28.15
N ALA A 89 20.09 1.64 -28.00
CA ALA A 89 19.46 1.96 -26.73
C ALA A 89 18.80 0.74 -26.07
N VAL A 90 18.73 -0.41 -26.75
CA VAL A 90 18.08 -1.64 -26.27
C VAL A 90 19.07 -2.79 -26.24
N SER A 91 19.10 -3.53 -25.15
CA SER A 91 19.87 -4.78 -25.04
C SER A 91 19.00 -5.89 -24.47
N ALA A 92 19.49 -7.12 -24.59
CA ALA A 92 18.78 -8.30 -24.11
C ALA A 92 18.99 -8.57 -22.62
N ALA A 93 20.13 -8.18 -22.05
CA ALA A 93 20.47 -8.42 -20.64
C ALA A 93 21.71 -7.61 -20.25
N ASP A 94 21.78 -7.28 -19.00
CA ASP A 94 22.93 -6.78 -18.21
C ASP A 94 23.91 -5.81 -18.89
N SER A 95 23.39 -4.94 -19.76
CA SER A 95 24.18 -3.84 -20.31
C SER A 95 23.69 -2.51 -19.72
N GLN A 96 24.45 -1.43 -19.96
CA GLN A 96 24.09 -0.08 -19.48
C GLN A 96 23.15 0.65 -20.43
N THR A 97 22.42 -0.06 -21.28
CA THR A 97 21.44 0.55 -22.18
C THR A 97 20.22 1.08 -21.41
N PRO A 98 19.59 2.14 -21.88
CA PRO A 98 18.39 2.71 -21.21
C PRO A 98 17.21 1.74 -21.12
N MET A 99 17.09 0.83 -22.08
CA MET A 99 15.99 -0.13 -22.17
C MET A 99 16.53 -1.56 -22.29
N ILE A 100 15.76 -2.49 -21.76
CA ILE A 100 16.03 -3.95 -21.83
C ILE A 100 14.82 -4.63 -22.47
N LEU A 101 15.08 -5.48 -23.45
CA LEU A 101 14.08 -6.34 -24.05
C LEU A 101 14.36 -7.80 -23.66
N THR A 102 13.52 -8.37 -22.81
CA THR A 102 13.61 -9.76 -22.36
C THR A 102 12.37 -10.50 -22.83
N GLY A 103 12.55 -11.52 -23.69
CA GLY A 103 11.41 -12.21 -24.30
C GLY A 103 10.54 -11.23 -25.09
N ASP A 104 9.28 -11.12 -24.70
CA ASP A 104 8.30 -10.22 -25.28
C ASP A 104 8.02 -8.97 -24.44
N ARG A 105 8.88 -8.66 -23.47
CA ARG A 105 8.71 -7.54 -22.54
C ARG A 105 9.83 -6.52 -22.65
N LEU A 106 9.43 -5.27 -22.82
CA LEU A 106 10.34 -4.11 -22.83
C LEU A 106 10.32 -3.43 -21.46
N TYR A 107 11.50 -3.10 -20.95
CA TYR A 107 11.68 -2.46 -19.64
C TYR A 107 12.53 -1.21 -19.73
N LEU A 108 12.30 -0.26 -18.84
CA LEU A 108 13.36 0.65 -18.43
C LEU A 108 14.42 -0.16 -17.66
N ASN A 109 15.70 0.07 -17.94
CA ASN A 109 16.79 -0.73 -17.37
C ASN A 109 16.73 -0.80 -15.83
N ARG A 110 16.50 0.34 -15.17
CA ARG A 110 16.41 0.40 -13.70
C ARG A 110 15.31 -0.50 -13.13
N LEU A 111 14.16 -0.56 -13.79
CA LEU A 111 13.04 -1.41 -13.37
C LEU A 111 13.31 -2.89 -13.63
N TRP A 112 13.94 -3.21 -14.75
CA TRP A 112 14.38 -4.58 -15.04
C TRP A 112 15.35 -5.11 -13.98
N ARG A 113 16.36 -4.32 -13.63
CA ARG A 113 17.34 -4.70 -12.59
C ARG A 113 16.68 -4.88 -11.23
N ASN A 114 15.77 -3.99 -10.86
CA ASN A 114 15.04 -4.07 -9.60
C ASN A 114 14.16 -5.33 -9.55
N GLU A 115 13.45 -5.62 -10.63
CA GLU A 115 12.60 -6.80 -10.71
C GLU A 115 13.41 -8.10 -10.63
N LEU A 116 14.52 -8.16 -11.32
CA LEU A 116 15.41 -9.31 -11.26
C LEU A 116 15.98 -9.52 -9.85
N ALA A 117 16.39 -8.47 -9.19
CA ALA A 117 16.89 -8.52 -7.80
C ALA A 117 15.82 -9.04 -6.83
N VAL A 118 14.58 -8.55 -6.96
CA VAL A 118 13.46 -9.00 -6.13
C VAL A 118 13.14 -10.48 -6.40
N ALA A 119 13.07 -10.87 -7.66
CA ALA A 119 12.79 -12.27 -8.02
C ALA A 119 13.85 -13.23 -7.47
N ARG A 120 15.12 -12.89 -7.59
CA ARG A 120 16.23 -13.69 -7.04
C ARG A 120 16.18 -13.78 -5.52
N PHE A 121 15.87 -12.69 -4.86
CA PHE A 121 15.74 -12.65 -3.40
C PHE A 121 14.71 -13.67 -2.91
N PHE A 122 13.53 -13.68 -3.49
CA PHE A 122 12.45 -14.56 -3.07
C PHE A 122 12.61 -16.01 -3.53
N SER A 123 13.34 -16.28 -4.59
CA SER A 123 13.50 -17.63 -5.14
C SER A 123 14.85 -18.29 -4.79
N GLU A 124 15.94 -17.58 -4.93
CA GLU A 124 17.29 -18.17 -4.80
C GLU A 124 17.84 -18.08 -3.37
N THR A 125 17.51 -17.04 -2.63
CA THR A 125 18.07 -16.80 -1.29
C THR A 125 17.20 -17.31 -0.16
N ASN A 126 16.02 -17.81 -0.45
CA ASN A 126 15.05 -18.26 0.55
C ASN A 126 15.21 -19.74 0.88
N ALA A 127 16.32 -20.09 1.47
CA ALA A 127 16.60 -21.45 1.90
C ALA A 127 15.83 -21.84 3.17
N PRO A 128 15.50 -23.14 3.35
CA PRO A 128 15.03 -23.65 4.62
C PRO A 128 16.03 -23.38 5.74
N LEU A 129 15.54 -22.99 6.90
CA LEU A 129 16.37 -22.81 8.09
C LEU A 129 16.36 -24.10 8.91
N PRO A 130 17.53 -24.57 9.40
CA PRO A 130 17.57 -25.71 10.29
C PRO A 130 16.87 -25.40 11.60
N CYS A 131 16.06 -26.31 12.11
CA CYS A 131 15.37 -26.16 13.38
C CYS A 131 15.27 -27.52 14.10
N ASP A 132 15.20 -27.45 15.44
CA ASP A 132 14.78 -28.57 16.26
C ASP A 132 13.24 -28.62 16.23
N GLU A 133 12.68 -29.54 15.45
CA GLU A 133 11.23 -29.64 15.27
C GLU A 133 10.46 -29.87 16.58
N ALA A 134 11.02 -30.66 17.50
CA ALA A 134 10.37 -30.92 18.79
C ALA A 134 10.30 -29.67 19.66
N GLN A 135 11.38 -28.92 19.75
CA GLN A 135 11.45 -27.67 20.49
C GLN A 135 10.54 -26.59 19.87
N LEU A 136 10.56 -26.50 18.55
CA LEU A 136 9.74 -25.54 17.80
C LEU A 136 8.26 -25.83 18.00
N ARG A 137 7.85 -27.10 17.89
CA ARG A 137 6.47 -27.51 18.13
C ARG A 137 6.02 -27.19 19.56
N GLN A 138 6.84 -27.46 20.54
CA GLN A 138 6.54 -27.16 21.93
C GLN A 138 6.35 -25.65 22.14
N THR A 139 7.22 -24.85 21.57
CA THR A 139 7.14 -23.38 21.64
C THR A 139 5.86 -22.86 20.98
N LEU A 140 5.51 -23.37 19.82
CA LEU A 140 4.28 -22.98 19.12
C LEU A 140 3.03 -23.42 19.89
N ASP A 141 3.01 -24.63 20.46
CA ASP A 141 1.88 -25.12 21.26
C ASP A 141 1.65 -24.26 22.52
N THR A 142 2.72 -23.74 23.10
CA THR A 142 2.65 -22.85 24.27
C THR A 142 2.08 -21.48 23.93
N LEU A 143 2.47 -20.90 22.77
CA LEU A 143 2.09 -19.55 22.37
C LEU A 143 0.73 -19.49 21.65
N PHE A 144 0.37 -20.55 20.93
CA PHE A 144 -0.86 -20.63 20.16
C PHE A 144 -1.77 -21.71 20.74
N THR A 145 -2.76 -21.28 21.51
CA THR A 145 -3.63 -22.15 22.29
C THR A 145 -5.04 -22.31 21.69
N SER A 146 -5.25 -21.90 20.44
CA SER A 146 -6.54 -22.03 19.78
C SER A 146 -6.96 -23.49 19.64
N VAL A 147 -8.25 -23.75 19.85
CA VAL A 147 -8.86 -25.07 19.68
C VAL A 147 -9.43 -25.32 18.29
N GLU A 148 -9.19 -24.41 17.37
CA GLU A 148 -9.67 -24.52 15.99
C GLU A 148 -8.95 -25.63 15.22
N ALA A 149 -9.64 -26.25 14.25
CA ALA A 149 -9.08 -27.31 13.41
C ALA A 149 -7.81 -26.86 12.67
N THR A 150 -7.79 -25.61 12.20
CA THR A 150 -6.61 -25.00 11.58
C THR A 150 -6.42 -23.61 12.17
N ASP A 151 -5.37 -23.43 12.94
CA ASP A 151 -4.94 -22.13 13.44
C ASP A 151 -3.96 -21.51 12.43
N TRP A 152 -4.47 -20.66 11.55
CA TRP A 152 -3.68 -20.01 10.51
C TRP A 152 -2.61 -19.07 11.07
N GLN A 153 -2.81 -18.50 12.23
CA GLN A 153 -1.78 -17.71 12.91
C GLN A 153 -0.59 -18.58 13.32
N LYS A 154 -0.88 -19.77 13.85
CA LYS A 154 0.15 -20.77 14.20
C LYS A 154 0.91 -21.26 12.97
N VAL A 155 0.19 -21.52 11.87
CA VAL A 155 0.81 -21.90 10.58
C VAL A 155 1.70 -20.78 10.06
N ALA A 156 1.25 -19.54 10.09
CA ALA A 156 2.06 -18.39 9.68
C ALA A 156 3.34 -18.27 10.51
N ALA A 157 3.26 -18.45 11.81
CA ALA A 157 4.43 -18.46 12.68
C ALA A 157 5.40 -19.59 12.34
N ALA A 158 4.88 -20.80 12.08
CA ALA A 158 5.71 -21.94 11.66
C ALA A 158 6.41 -21.67 10.32
N VAL A 159 5.73 -21.07 9.35
CA VAL A 159 6.32 -20.66 8.07
C VAL A 159 7.48 -19.70 8.30
N ALA A 160 7.27 -18.66 9.09
CA ALA A 160 8.28 -17.63 9.34
C ALA A 160 9.47 -18.12 10.19
N LEU A 161 9.24 -19.09 11.07
CA LEU A 161 10.31 -19.68 11.90
C LEU A 161 11.21 -20.66 11.14
N THR A 162 10.73 -21.19 10.01
CA THR A 162 11.45 -22.21 9.22
C THR A 162 11.96 -21.70 7.87
N ARG A 163 11.74 -20.44 7.55
CA ARG A 163 12.25 -19.79 6.34
C ARG A 163 12.94 -18.47 6.68
N ARG A 164 13.96 -18.14 5.90
CA ARG A 164 14.64 -16.85 6.01
C ARG A 164 13.71 -15.69 5.61
N ILE A 165 12.94 -15.89 4.57
CA ILE A 165 12.03 -14.88 4.02
C ILE A 165 10.63 -15.46 4.07
N SER A 166 9.69 -14.70 4.62
CA SER A 166 8.31 -15.09 4.69
C SER A 166 7.38 -13.91 4.45
N VAL A 167 6.20 -14.19 3.90
CA VAL A 167 5.14 -13.21 3.65
C VAL A 167 3.87 -13.71 4.34
N ILE A 168 3.33 -12.90 5.23
CA ILE A 168 2.07 -13.15 5.91
C ILE A 168 1.07 -12.10 5.42
N SER A 169 0.07 -12.53 4.67
CA SER A 169 -1.00 -11.67 4.17
C SER A 169 -2.30 -11.95 4.88
N GLY A 170 -3.00 -10.92 5.25
CA GLY A 170 -4.32 -11.04 5.84
C GLY A 170 -5.07 -9.73 5.79
N GLY A 171 -6.38 -9.82 5.66
CA GLY A 171 -7.28 -8.68 5.72
C GLY A 171 -7.35 -8.06 7.12
N PRO A 172 -8.19 -7.05 7.30
CA PRO A 172 -8.34 -6.36 8.57
C PRO A 172 -8.88 -7.31 9.65
N GLY A 173 -8.32 -7.19 10.84
CA GLY A 173 -8.75 -7.98 11.99
C GLY A 173 -8.40 -9.47 11.96
N THR A 174 -7.52 -9.90 11.05
CA THR A 174 -7.04 -11.29 10.98
C THR A 174 -5.95 -11.62 12.00
N GLY A 175 -5.52 -10.63 12.78
CA GLY A 175 -4.54 -10.80 13.85
C GLY A 175 -3.10 -10.87 13.37
N LYS A 176 -2.74 -10.13 12.31
CA LYS A 176 -1.35 -10.04 11.83
C LYS A 176 -0.38 -9.61 12.93
N THR A 177 -0.69 -8.56 13.65
CA THR A 177 0.17 -8.04 14.73
C THR A 177 0.27 -9.02 15.90
N THR A 178 -0.82 -9.64 16.29
CA THR A 178 -0.82 -10.69 17.34
C THR A 178 0.04 -11.88 16.93
N THR A 179 -0.08 -12.30 15.68
CA THR A 179 0.74 -13.39 15.13
C THR A 179 2.22 -13.05 15.19
N VAL A 180 2.59 -11.84 14.80
CA VAL A 180 3.98 -11.36 14.80
C VAL A 180 4.52 -11.23 16.21
N ALA A 181 3.74 -10.73 17.16
CA ALA A 181 4.16 -10.66 18.56
C ALA A 181 4.53 -12.06 19.10
N LYS A 182 3.68 -13.05 18.85
CA LYS A 182 3.92 -14.44 19.25
C LYS A 182 5.11 -15.06 18.50
N LEU A 183 5.22 -14.78 17.22
CA LEU A 183 6.34 -15.22 16.39
C LEU A 183 7.68 -14.66 16.89
N LEU A 184 7.74 -13.39 17.22
CA LEU A 184 8.94 -12.76 17.76
C LEU A 184 9.28 -13.29 19.16
N ALA A 185 8.26 -13.54 19.98
CA ALA A 185 8.45 -14.20 21.27
C ALA A 185 9.06 -15.60 21.10
N ALA A 186 8.57 -16.38 20.13
CA ALA A 186 9.14 -17.68 19.80
C ALA A 186 10.61 -17.59 19.35
N LEU A 187 10.93 -16.62 18.50
CA LEU A 187 12.31 -16.37 18.06
C LEU A 187 13.25 -16.07 19.22
N ILE A 188 12.83 -15.26 20.16
CA ILE A 188 13.61 -14.92 21.34
C ILE A 188 13.81 -16.13 22.24
N GLN A 189 12.76 -16.91 22.48
CA GLN A 189 12.84 -18.13 23.28
C GLN A 189 13.76 -19.19 22.65
N LEU A 190 13.70 -19.33 21.31
CA LEU A 190 14.51 -20.31 20.57
C LEU A 190 15.96 -19.88 20.39
N SER A 191 16.27 -18.58 20.42
CA SER A 191 17.65 -18.07 20.27
C SER A 191 18.49 -18.26 21.54
N GLY A 192 17.86 -18.52 22.70
CA GLY A 192 18.54 -18.73 23.97
C GLY A 192 19.40 -17.52 24.39
N GLU A 193 20.68 -17.74 24.63
CA GLU A 193 21.62 -16.68 25.06
C GLU A 193 22.16 -15.83 23.89
N GLN A 194 21.88 -16.22 22.65
CA GLN A 194 22.33 -15.47 21.49
C GLN A 194 21.53 -14.16 21.37
N LYS A 195 22.24 -13.08 21.11
CA LYS A 195 21.58 -11.78 20.87
C LYS A 195 20.82 -11.82 19.54
N CYS A 196 19.54 -11.51 19.62
CA CYS A 196 18.67 -11.38 18.45
C CYS A 196 18.30 -9.91 18.27
N ARG A 197 18.88 -9.26 17.26
CA ARG A 197 18.62 -7.84 16.95
C ARG A 197 17.40 -7.74 16.05
N ILE A 198 16.28 -7.31 16.61
CA ILE A 198 15.01 -7.17 15.91
C ILE A 198 14.79 -5.72 15.53
N ARG A 199 14.39 -5.47 14.29
CA ARG A 199 13.98 -4.15 13.80
C ARG A 199 12.60 -4.25 13.19
N LEU A 200 11.83 -3.16 13.34
CA LEU A 200 10.47 -3.04 12.81
C LEU A 200 10.44 -1.85 11.84
N ALA A 201 9.81 -2.03 10.70
CA ALA A 201 9.69 -0.98 9.69
C ALA A 201 8.33 -1.00 9.00
N ALA A 202 7.96 0.15 8.46
CA ALA A 202 6.77 0.32 7.62
C ALA A 202 7.04 1.39 6.57
N PRO A 203 6.25 1.43 5.47
CA PRO A 203 6.46 2.43 4.41
C PRO A 203 6.21 3.88 4.83
N THR A 204 5.32 4.12 5.79
CA THR A 204 4.93 5.46 6.23
C THR A 204 5.11 5.64 7.73
N GLY A 205 5.24 6.91 8.16
CA GLY A 205 5.34 7.25 9.59
C GLY A 205 4.12 6.81 10.39
N LYS A 206 2.92 6.97 9.82
CA LYS A 206 1.67 6.51 10.43
C LYS A 206 1.63 5.00 10.64
N ALA A 207 1.98 4.23 9.61
CA ALA A 207 2.02 2.78 9.69
C ALA A 207 3.07 2.31 10.72
N ALA A 208 4.22 2.97 10.78
CA ALA A 208 5.26 2.69 11.77
C ALA A 208 4.78 2.95 13.20
N ALA A 209 4.16 4.08 13.45
CA ALA A 209 3.60 4.44 14.76
C ALA A 209 2.53 3.43 15.20
N ARG A 210 1.65 3.05 14.29
CA ARG A 210 0.60 2.07 14.54
C ARG A 210 1.15 0.68 14.83
N LEU A 211 2.18 0.25 14.11
CA LEU A 211 2.87 -1.01 14.36
C LEU A 211 3.50 -1.02 15.76
N THR A 212 4.15 0.07 16.14
CA THR A 212 4.74 0.24 17.48
C THR A 212 3.70 0.05 18.58
N GLU A 213 2.58 0.74 18.47
CA GLU A 213 1.49 0.68 19.46
C GLU A 213 0.85 -0.71 19.52
N SER A 214 0.48 -1.24 18.36
CA SER A 214 -0.21 -2.54 18.27
C SER A 214 0.67 -3.70 18.76
N LEU A 215 1.94 -3.68 18.38
CA LEU A 215 2.88 -4.72 18.79
C LEU A 215 3.20 -4.62 20.28
N GLY A 216 3.39 -3.41 20.81
CA GLY A 216 3.61 -3.18 22.24
C GLY A 216 2.45 -3.71 23.08
N GLY A 217 1.21 -3.44 22.67
CA GLY A 217 0.02 -3.96 23.34
C GLY A 217 -0.10 -5.47 23.28
N ALA A 218 0.25 -6.08 22.16
CA ALA A 218 0.23 -7.53 21.99
C ALA A 218 1.31 -8.23 22.84
N LEU A 219 2.51 -7.65 22.93
CA LEU A 219 3.62 -8.21 23.71
C LEU A 219 3.34 -8.25 25.21
N GLN A 220 2.63 -7.26 25.74
CA GLN A 220 2.26 -7.22 27.17
C GLN A 220 1.34 -8.35 27.58
N LYS A 221 0.62 -8.96 26.66
CA LYS A 221 -0.29 -10.09 26.90
C LYS A 221 0.39 -11.45 26.86
N LEU A 222 1.67 -11.49 26.49
CA LEU A 222 2.42 -12.73 26.35
C LEU A 222 3.21 -13.07 27.62
N PRO A 223 3.45 -14.38 27.88
CA PRO A 223 4.23 -14.82 29.03
C PRO A 223 5.74 -14.62 28.82
N LEU A 224 6.18 -13.37 28.81
CA LEU A 224 7.56 -12.99 28.61
C LEU A 224 8.16 -12.43 29.90
N THR A 225 9.43 -12.74 30.15
CA THR A 225 10.20 -12.12 31.25
C THR A 225 10.54 -10.67 30.94
N GLY A 226 10.88 -9.89 31.95
CA GLY A 226 11.32 -8.50 31.74
C GLY A 226 12.56 -8.39 30.86
N GLU A 227 13.49 -9.34 30.96
CA GLU A 227 14.70 -9.41 30.12
C GLU A 227 14.34 -9.72 28.67
N GLN A 228 13.39 -10.63 28.43
CA GLN A 228 12.90 -10.94 27.09
C GLN A 228 12.17 -9.76 26.46
N LEU A 229 11.34 -9.05 27.21
CA LEU A 229 10.67 -7.83 26.73
C LEU A 229 11.65 -6.73 26.33
N ALA A 230 12.79 -6.62 27.01
CA ALA A 230 13.83 -5.65 26.72
C ALA A 230 14.53 -5.89 25.37
N LEU A 231 14.42 -7.09 24.80
CA LEU A 231 14.99 -7.42 23.49
C LEU A 231 14.13 -6.93 22.31
N PHE A 232 12.87 -6.57 22.58
CA PHE A 232 12.01 -6.01 21.54
C PHE A 232 12.34 -4.54 21.30
N PRO A 233 12.28 -4.09 20.02
CA PRO A 233 12.49 -2.68 19.72
C PRO A 233 11.33 -1.85 20.29
N ASN A 234 11.67 -0.68 20.84
CA ASN A 234 10.69 0.23 21.43
C ASN A 234 9.85 0.96 20.36
N GLU A 235 10.37 1.07 19.15
CA GLU A 235 9.80 1.89 18.09
C GLU A 235 10.08 1.30 16.71
N ALA A 236 9.06 1.29 15.86
CA ALA A 236 9.20 1.02 14.44
C ALA A 236 9.63 2.29 13.70
N SER A 237 10.36 2.14 12.62
CA SER A 237 10.77 3.25 11.77
C SER A 237 10.17 3.10 10.36
N THR A 238 10.18 4.21 9.59
CA THR A 238 9.89 4.11 8.16
C THR A 238 11.04 3.39 7.46
N LEU A 239 10.75 2.78 6.30
CA LEU A 239 11.80 2.16 5.48
C LEU A 239 12.87 3.16 5.06
N HIS A 240 12.50 4.38 4.70
CA HIS A 240 13.43 5.44 4.35
C HIS A 240 14.39 5.75 5.50
N ARG A 241 13.88 5.86 6.70
CA ARG A 241 14.69 6.11 7.90
C ARG A 241 15.57 4.92 8.24
N LEU A 242 15.05 3.70 8.14
CA LEU A 242 15.81 2.48 8.36
C LEU A 242 17.02 2.39 7.42
N LEU A 243 16.80 2.72 6.14
CA LEU A 243 17.84 2.70 5.11
C LEU A 243 18.78 3.90 5.15
N GLY A 244 18.52 4.87 6.03
CA GLY A 244 19.36 6.05 6.19
C GLY A 244 19.23 7.03 5.03
N ALA A 245 18.03 7.30 4.56
CA ALA A 245 17.77 8.31 3.55
C ALA A 245 18.20 9.69 4.06
N GLN A 246 18.89 10.44 3.20
CA GLN A 246 19.39 11.78 3.52
C GLN A 246 18.57 12.84 2.77
N PRO A 247 18.24 13.97 3.43
CA PRO A 247 17.56 15.08 2.77
C PRO A 247 18.35 15.59 1.55
N GLY A 248 17.67 15.75 0.42
CA GLY A 248 18.27 16.27 -0.81
C GLY A 248 19.18 15.31 -1.57
N SER A 249 19.26 14.05 -1.15
CA SER A 249 20.08 13.02 -1.81
C SER A 249 19.23 11.78 -2.12
N GLN A 250 19.51 11.15 -3.26
CA GLN A 250 18.95 9.83 -3.58
C GLN A 250 19.78 8.67 -2.98
N ARG A 251 20.91 8.99 -2.35
CA ARG A 251 21.78 7.98 -1.75
C ARG A 251 21.26 7.57 -0.38
N LEU A 252 21.34 6.27 -0.13
CA LEU A 252 21.00 5.65 1.14
C LEU A 252 22.29 5.31 1.90
N ARG A 253 22.27 5.48 3.21
CA ARG A 253 23.40 5.12 4.07
C ARG A 253 23.68 3.60 4.04
N TYR A 254 22.60 2.80 4.02
CA TYR A 254 22.70 1.34 4.01
C TYR A 254 22.42 0.79 2.62
N HIS A 255 23.28 -0.10 2.18
CA HIS A 255 23.28 -0.73 0.86
C HIS A 255 24.18 -1.97 0.91
N ALA A 256 24.41 -2.65 -0.20
CA ALA A 256 25.23 -3.88 -0.27
C ALA A 256 26.63 -3.71 0.32
N GLY A 257 27.25 -2.56 0.13
CA GLY A 257 28.57 -2.24 0.68
C GLY A 257 28.56 -1.81 2.16
N ASN A 258 27.41 -1.54 2.74
CA ASN A 258 27.21 -1.16 4.14
C ASN A 258 25.86 -1.69 4.63
N PRO A 259 25.73 -3.01 4.88
CA PRO A 259 24.46 -3.62 5.21
C PRO A 259 23.93 -3.18 6.58
N LEU A 260 22.63 -3.36 6.76
CA LEU A 260 21.94 -3.11 8.02
C LEU A 260 22.47 -4.02 9.13
N HIS A 261 22.48 -3.51 10.37
CA HIS A 261 22.86 -4.25 11.56
C HIS A 261 21.62 -4.83 12.24
N LEU A 262 21.13 -5.97 11.75
CA LEU A 262 19.96 -6.64 12.31
C LEU A 262 20.02 -8.15 12.03
N ASP A 263 19.27 -8.91 12.82
CA ASP A 263 19.10 -10.35 12.66
C ASP A 263 17.69 -10.70 12.17
N VAL A 264 16.70 -9.91 12.60
CA VAL A 264 15.30 -10.05 12.20
C VAL A 264 14.73 -8.70 11.82
N LEU A 265 14.09 -8.63 10.67
CA LEU A 265 13.34 -7.47 10.21
C LEU A 265 11.89 -7.84 9.97
N VAL A 266 10.99 -7.10 10.60
CA VAL A 266 9.56 -7.14 10.31
C VAL A 266 9.17 -5.89 9.54
N VAL A 267 8.55 -6.07 8.38
CA VAL A 267 8.08 -4.99 7.51
C VAL A 267 6.57 -5.08 7.41
N ASP A 268 5.87 -4.10 7.95
CA ASP A 268 4.41 -4.01 7.87
C ASP A 268 3.96 -3.17 6.68
N GLU A 269 2.69 -3.26 6.32
CA GLU A 269 2.07 -2.58 5.18
C GLU A 269 2.85 -2.81 3.87
N ALA A 270 3.27 -4.04 3.63
CA ALA A 270 4.12 -4.38 2.50
C ALA A 270 3.44 -4.19 1.14
N SER A 271 2.11 -4.12 1.07
CA SER A 271 1.38 -3.76 -0.15
C SER A 271 1.72 -2.37 -0.69
N MET A 272 2.19 -1.48 0.18
CA MET A 272 2.57 -0.11 -0.17
C MET A 272 4.04 0.01 -0.64
N ILE A 273 4.80 -1.08 -0.62
CA ILE A 273 6.20 -1.07 -1.04
C ILE A 273 6.26 -1.26 -2.55
N ASP A 274 6.81 -0.27 -3.25
CA ASP A 274 7.05 -0.37 -4.67
C ASP A 274 8.29 -1.22 -5.00
N LEU A 275 8.49 -1.51 -6.27
CA LEU A 275 9.59 -2.34 -6.74
C LEU A 275 10.96 -1.75 -6.40
N THR A 276 11.14 -0.45 -6.58
CA THR A 276 12.41 0.24 -6.31
C THR A 276 12.76 0.20 -4.82
N MET A 277 11.79 0.49 -3.94
CA MET A 277 12.01 0.43 -2.50
C MET A 277 12.28 -1.00 -2.04
N MET A 278 11.57 -1.98 -2.57
CA MET A 278 11.82 -3.40 -2.26
C MET A 278 13.25 -3.79 -2.65
N SER A 279 13.70 -3.41 -3.83
CA SER A 279 15.05 -3.68 -4.31
C SER A 279 16.12 -3.02 -3.42
N ARG A 280 15.90 -1.78 -2.99
CA ARG A 280 16.83 -1.07 -2.08
C ARG A 280 16.90 -1.73 -0.69
N LEU A 281 15.76 -2.16 -0.18
CA LEU A 281 15.70 -2.90 1.09
C LEU A 281 16.50 -4.21 1.00
N ILE A 282 16.26 -4.99 -0.05
CA ILE A 282 16.95 -6.25 -0.30
C ILE A 282 18.46 -6.05 -0.38
N ASP A 283 18.91 -5.01 -1.07
CA ASP A 283 20.32 -4.66 -1.22
C ASP A 283 21.01 -4.38 0.12
N ALA A 284 20.28 -3.80 1.07
CA ALA A 284 20.77 -3.43 2.39
C ALA A 284 20.71 -4.57 3.43
N LEU A 285 20.05 -5.68 3.14
CA LEU A 285 19.90 -6.77 4.11
C LEU A 285 21.17 -7.61 4.22
N PRO A 286 21.64 -7.91 5.44
CA PRO A 286 22.73 -8.86 5.61
C PRO A 286 22.27 -10.27 5.24
N ALA A 287 23.22 -11.10 4.78
CA ALA A 287 22.94 -12.44 4.26
C ALA A 287 22.26 -13.37 5.26
N HIS A 288 22.47 -13.18 6.56
CA HIS A 288 21.91 -14.02 7.63
C HIS A 288 20.54 -13.53 8.11
N ALA A 289 20.10 -12.35 7.70
CA ALA A 289 18.89 -11.73 8.24
C ALA A 289 17.61 -12.49 7.88
N ARG A 290 16.75 -12.64 8.84
CA ARG A 290 15.38 -13.13 8.65
C ARG A 290 14.47 -11.95 8.40
N VAL A 291 13.62 -12.06 7.38
CA VAL A 291 12.70 -10.99 6.99
C VAL A 291 11.27 -11.51 6.95
N ILE A 292 10.38 -10.78 7.59
CA ILE A 292 8.95 -11.11 7.65
C ILE A 292 8.17 -9.92 7.08
N PHE A 293 7.53 -10.13 5.94
CA PHE A 293 6.67 -9.12 5.31
C PHE A 293 5.23 -9.35 5.73
N LEU A 294 4.58 -8.29 6.19
CA LEU A 294 3.17 -8.28 6.56
C LEU A 294 2.40 -7.34 5.65
N GLY A 295 1.20 -7.71 5.29
CA GLY A 295 0.34 -6.84 4.51
C GLY A 295 -0.98 -7.50 4.17
N ASP A 296 -1.76 -6.79 3.36
CA ASP A 296 -2.99 -7.28 2.78
C ASP A 296 -2.85 -7.21 1.27
N ARG A 297 -2.83 -8.36 0.61
CA ARG A 297 -2.66 -8.48 -0.84
C ARG A 297 -3.75 -7.78 -1.66
N ASP A 298 -4.93 -7.57 -1.05
CA ASP A 298 -6.09 -7.01 -1.72
C ASP A 298 -6.18 -5.48 -1.60
N GLN A 299 -5.32 -4.87 -0.79
CA GLN A 299 -5.25 -3.41 -0.67
C GLN A 299 -4.54 -2.78 -1.87
N LEU A 300 -4.74 -1.46 -2.02
CA LEU A 300 -4.06 -0.66 -3.03
C LEU A 300 -2.55 -0.83 -2.94
N ALA A 301 -1.93 -1.01 -4.10
CA ALA A 301 -0.48 -0.95 -4.24
C ALA A 301 0.01 0.51 -4.16
N SER A 302 1.34 0.68 -4.08
CA SER A 302 1.98 1.99 -4.19
C SER A 302 1.62 2.69 -5.51
N VAL A 303 1.69 4.01 -5.52
CA VAL A 303 1.53 4.81 -6.75
C VAL A 303 2.70 4.56 -7.72
N GLU A 304 3.90 4.33 -7.19
CA GLU A 304 5.09 4.01 -7.97
C GLU A 304 5.00 2.61 -8.63
N ALA A 305 5.90 2.32 -9.55
CA ALA A 305 5.88 1.10 -10.34
C ALA A 305 6.01 -0.17 -9.48
N GLY A 306 5.14 -1.13 -9.76
CA GLY A 306 5.15 -2.47 -9.19
C GLY A 306 4.16 -2.69 -8.06
N ALA A 307 3.59 -3.87 -8.05
CA ALA A 307 2.71 -4.39 -7.00
C ALA A 307 3.32 -5.71 -6.47
N VAL A 308 4.47 -5.61 -5.83
CA VAL A 308 5.32 -6.77 -5.49
C VAL A 308 4.60 -7.75 -4.58
N LEU A 309 3.97 -7.28 -3.50
CA LEU A 309 3.24 -8.15 -2.57
C LEU A 309 2.08 -8.88 -3.26
N GLY A 310 1.30 -8.16 -4.05
CA GLY A 310 0.18 -8.75 -4.79
C GLY A 310 0.64 -9.83 -5.77
N ASP A 311 1.70 -9.57 -6.52
CA ASP A 311 2.28 -10.52 -7.47
C ASP A 311 2.80 -11.78 -6.77
N ILE A 312 3.49 -11.64 -5.66
CA ILE A 312 3.99 -12.77 -4.86
C ILE A 312 2.83 -13.57 -4.27
N CYS A 313 1.85 -12.91 -3.69
CA CYS A 313 0.73 -13.57 -3.02
C CYS A 313 -0.22 -14.31 -3.96
N THR A 314 -0.15 -14.11 -5.28
CA THR A 314 -0.92 -14.92 -6.22
C THR A 314 -0.59 -16.41 -6.12
N TYR A 315 0.64 -16.75 -5.75
CA TYR A 315 1.09 -18.13 -5.58
C TYR A 315 0.55 -18.82 -4.32
N ALA A 316 0.04 -18.06 -3.37
CA ALA A 316 -0.56 -18.62 -2.15
C ALA A 316 -1.81 -19.47 -2.46
N SER A 317 -2.52 -19.19 -3.56
CA SER A 317 -3.68 -19.97 -3.99
C SER A 317 -3.32 -21.39 -4.45
N LEU A 318 -2.05 -21.64 -4.81
CA LEU A 318 -1.57 -22.96 -5.19
C LEU A 318 -1.29 -23.88 -3.99
N GLY A 319 -1.43 -23.38 -2.76
CA GLY A 319 -1.15 -24.15 -1.56
C GLY A 319 0.34 -24.43 -1.34
N TYR A 320 0.64 -25.26 -0.36
CA TYR A 320 2.02 -25.69 -0.09
C TYR A 320 2.40 -26.91 -0.93
N THR A 321 3.71 -27.10 -1.14
CA THR A 321 4.20 -28.37 -1.66
C THR A 321 3.89 -29.50 -0.68
N ALA A 322 3.86 -30.75 -1.17
CA ALA A 322 3.56 -31.92 -0.33
C ALA A 322 4.51 -32.02 0.87
N GLU A 323 5.80 -31.86 0.67
CA GLU A 323 6.82 -31.89 1.72
C GLU A 323 6.60 -30.77 2.75
N ARG A 324 6.27 -29.58 2.29
CA ARG A 324 6.05 -28.42 3.15
C ARG A 324 4.76 -28.58 3.98
N ALA A 325 3.71 -29.08 3.36
CA ALA A 325 2.45 -29.35 4.06
C ALA A 325 2.64 -30.37 5.18
N GLU A 326 3.40 -31.44 4.95
CA GLU A 326 3.76 -32.41 5.98
C GLU A 326 4.59 -31.81 7.11
N GLU A 327 5.62 -31.04 6.77
CA GLU A 327 6.46 -30.34 7.75
C GLU A 327 5.63 -29.40 8.63
N LEU A 328 4.81 -28.55 8.02
CA LEU A 328 3.96 -27.61 8.74
C LEU A 328 2.90 -28.32 9.58
N SER A 329 2.37 -29.45 9.10
CA SER A 329 1.43 -30.27 9.88
C SER A 329 2.09 -30.87 11.12
N ARG A 330 3.34 -31.36 11.01
CA ARG A 330 4.11 -31.84 12.16
C ARG A 330 4.37 -30.73 13.19
N LEU A 331 4.75 -29.54 12.71
CA LEU A 331 5.11 -28.42 13.58
C LEU A 331 3.91 -27.77 14.28
N THR A 332 2.76 -27.76 13.64
CA THR A 332 1.58 -27.06 14.14
C THR A 332 0.50 -27.96 14.72
N GLY A 333 0.50 -29.23 14.35
CA GLY A 333 -0.60 -30.14 14.64
C GLY A 333 -1.85 -29.92 13.80
N CYS A 334 -1.81 -28.98 12.83
CA CYS A 334 -2.89 -28.70 11.90
C CYS A 334 -2.82 -29.60 10.68
N SER A 335 -3.96 -29.98 10.11
CA SER A 335 -4.02 -30.70 8.83
C SER A 335 -4.03 -29.70 7.70
N LEU A 336 -3.00 -29.75 6.84
CA LEU A 336 -2.86 -28.85 5.71
C LEU A 336 -2.94 -29.62 4.40
N ALA A 337 -3.72 -29.08 3.46
CA ALA A 337 -3.82 -29.62 2.13
C ALA A 337 -2.56 -29.29 1.31
N SER A 338 -2.13 -30.23 0.49
CA SER A 338 -1.07 -30.04 -0.48
C SER A 338 -1.61 -30.14 -1.90
N GLU A 339 -1.09 -29.31 -2.79
CA GLU A 339 -1.38 -29.40 -4.21
C GLU A 339 -0.10 -29.73 -4.99
N ASN A 340 -0.20 -30.73 -5.87
CA ASN A 340 0.92 -31.18 -6.68
C ASN A 340 1.18 -30.25 -7.87
N HIS A 341 1.60 -29.02 -7.60
CA HIS A 341 2.13 -28.12 -8.60
C HIS A 341 3.63 -27.94 -8.37
N SER A 342 4.43 -28.14 -9.38
CA SER A 342 5.87 -27.89 -9.32
C SER A 342 6.24 -26.42 -9.39
N LEU A 343 5.25 -25.54 -9.66
CA LEU A 343 5.46 -24.13 -9.94
C LEU A 343 5.78 -23.34 -8.67
N ALA A 344 6.89 -22.58 -8.72
CA ALA A 344 7.31 -21.64 -7.68
C ALA A 344 7.32 -22.24 -6.26
N GLY A 345 7.84 -23.47 -6.11
CA GLY A 345 7.81 -24.21 -4.84
C GLY A 345 8.44 -23.47 -3.67
N ALA A 346 9.62 -22.90 -3.86
CA ALA A 346 10.33 -22.16 -2.80
C ALA A 346 9.52 -20.93 -2.34
N LEU A 347 8.89 -20.24 -3.27
CA LEU A 347 8.06 -19.07 -2.97
C LEU A 347 6.76 -19.46 -2.26
N ARG A 348 6.05 -20.46 -2.78
CA ARG A 348 4.79 -20.96 -2.19
C ARG A 348 4.96 -21.37 -0.74
N ASP A 349 6.07 -22.05 -0.44
CA ASP A 349 6.37 -22.58 0.89
C ASP A 349 6.76 -21.50 1.91
N SER A 350 6.86 -20.27 1.46
CA SER A 350 7.21 -19.09 2.27
C SER A 350 6.05 -18.13 2.50
N LEU A 351 4.85 -18.47 2.00
CA LEU A 351 3.67 -17.63 2.08
C LEU A 351 2.66 -18.21 3.08
N CYS A 352 1.94 -17.33 3.76
CA CYS A 352 0.77 -17.71 4.53
C CYS A 352 -0.33 -16.66 4.42
N LEU A 353 -1.54 -17.10 4.13
CA LEU A 353 -2.73 -16.26 4.14
C LEU A 353 -3.49 -16.49 5.46
N LEU A 354 -3.69 -15.43 6.24
CA LEU A 354 -4.59 -15.46 7.39
C LEU A 354 -6.03 -15.34 6.89
N GLN A 355 -6.83 -16.36 7.14
CA GLN A 355 -8.15 -16.49 6.51
C GLN A 355 -9.31 -16.09 7.42
N LYS A 356 -9.10 -16.10 8.75
CA LYS A 356 -10.13 -15.78 9.72
C LYS A 356 -9.98 -14.34 10.23
N SER A 357 -11.06 -13.57 10.17
CA SER A 357 -11.10 -12.25 10.81
C SER A 357 -11.69 -12.36 12.22
N TYR A 358 -10.99 -11.81 13.20
CA TYR A 358 -11.45 -11.72 14.59
C TYR A 358 -12.17 -10.39 14.87
N ARG A 359 -12.04 -9.40 13.97
CA ARG A 359 -12.73 -8.11 14.07
C ARG A 359 -14.12 -8.18 13.46
N PHE A 360 -14.25 -8.84 12.31
CA PHE A 360 -15.48 -8.89 11.53
C PHE A 360 -16.05 -10.31 11.53
N GLY A 361 -17.06 -10.53 12.37
CA GLY A 361 -17.81 -11.78 12.37
C GLY A 361 -18.85 -11.86 11.26
N SER A 362 -19.66 -12.91 11.27
CA SER A 362 -20.74 -13.12 10.30
C SER A 362 -21.85 -12.06 10.38
N ASP A 363 -21.94 -11.35 11.49
CA ASP A 363 -22.88 -10.25 11.74
C ASP A 363 -22.35 -8.88 11.29
N SER A 364 -21.11 -8.80 10.81
CA SER A 364 -20.49 -7.56 10.33
C SER A 364 -20.80 -7.31 8.85
N GLY A 365 -21.50 -6.21 8.57
CA GLY A 365 -21.70 -5.72 7.21
C GLY A 365 -20.40 -5.31 6.54
N ILE A 366 -19.49 -4.67 7.27
CA ILE A 366 -18.17 -4.28 6.76
C ILE A 366 -17.40 -5.49 6.27
N GLY A 367 -17.34 -6.56 7.05
CA GLY A 367 -16.65 -7.80 6.68
C GLY A 367 -17.28 -8.49 5.48
N GLN A 368 -18.60 -8.59 5.45
CA GLN A 368 -19.34 -9.17 4.31
C GLN A 368 -19.15 -8.35 3.03
N LEU A 369 -19.18 -7.03 3.15
CA LEU A 369 -19.00 -6.12 2.04
C LEU A 369 -17.58 -6.23 1.47
N ALA A 370 -16.56 -6.21 2.32
CA ALA A 370 -15.16 -6.35 1.91
C ALA A 370 -14.94 -7.67 1.14
N SER A 371 -15.48 -8.76 1.63
CA SER A 371 -15.41 -10.07 0.99
C SER A 371 -16.09 -10.08 -0.38
N ALA A 372 -17.30 -9.52 -0.50
CA ALA A 372 -18.04 -9.45 -1.76
C ALA A 372 -17.32 -8.59 -2.80
N VAL A 373 -16.76 -7.47 -2.39
CA VAL A 373 -15.97 -6.58 -3.27
C VAL A 373 -14.72 -7.29 -3.77
N ASN A 374 -14.00 -7.99 -2.91
CA ASN A 374 -12.80 -8.74 -3.30
C ASN A 374 -13.08 -9.84 -4.33
N ARG A 375 -14.24 -10.48 -4.25
CA ARG A 375 -14.66 -11.47 -5.24
C ARG A 375 -15.11 -10.84 -6.56
N GLY A 376 -15.29 -9.52 -6.61
CA GLY A 376 -15.86 -8.84 -7.76
C GLY A 376 -17.34 -9.16 -7.99
N ASP A 377 -18.02 -9.60 -6.94
CA ASP A 377 -19.42 -10.01 -6.99
C ASP A 377 -20.34 -8.81 -6.75
N ARG A 378 -20.78 -8.22 -7.85
CA ARG A 378 -21.67 -7.05 -7.84
C ARG A 378 -23.02 -7.34 -7.19
N GLN A 379 -23.60 -8.51 -7.45
CA GLN A 379 -24.90 -8.88 -6.90
C GLN A 379 -24.82 -9.04 -5.37
N THR A 380 -23.84 -9.77 -4.87
CA THR A 380 -23.64 -9.93 -3.44
C THR A 380 -23.33 -8.60 -2.76
N THR A 381 -22.55 -7.73 -3.39
CA THR A 381 -22.27 -6.38 -2.86
C THR A 381 -23.53 -5.56 -2.66
N CYS A 382 -24.42 -5.55 -3.66
CA CYS A 382 -25.72 -4.87 -3.54
C CYS A 382 -26.60 -5.52 -2.46
N ALA A 383 -26.63 -6.86 -2.42
CA ALA A 383 -27.42 -7.61 -1.44
C ALA A 383 -26.96 -7.35 0.00
N VAL A 384 -25.67 -7.18 0.24
CA VAL A 384 -25.13 -6.87 1.58
C VAL A 384 -25.64 -5.50 2.07
N PHE A 385 -25.72 -4.49 1.19
CA PHE A 385 -26.29 -3.19 1.56
C PHE A 385 -27.79 -3.25 1.81
N ASP A 386 -28.52 -4.10 1.10
CA ASP A 386 -29.96 -4.31 1.28
C ASP A 386 -30.29 -5.22 2.46
N GLY A 387 -29.25 -5.79 3.08
CA GLY A 387 -29.36 -6.66 4.25
C GLY A 387 -29.65 -5.92 5.54
N GLN A 388 -29.65 -6.68 6.65
CA GLN A 388 -29.99 -6.15 7.97
C GLN A 388 -28.77 -5.62 8.76
N PHE A 389 -27.67 -5.32 8.06
CA PHE A 389 -26.46 -4.84 8.72
C PHE A 389 -26.61 -3.35 9.10
N THR A 390 -26.32 -3.04 10.35
CA THR A 390 -26.42 -1.68 10.89
C THR A 390 -25.14 -0.88 10.81
N ASP A 391 -24.01 -1.54 10.48
CA ASP A 391 -22.68 -0.95 10.42
C ASP A 391 -22.30 -0.40 9.04
N ILE A 392 -23.15 -0.62 8.03
CA ILE A 392 -22.94 -0.12 6.67
C ILE A 392 -24.18 0.58 6.15
N GLU A 393 -23.95 1.59 5.31
CA GLU A 393 -25.01 2.27 4.56
C GLU A 393 -24.50 2.70 3.19
N LYS A 394 -25.41 2.69 2.21
CA LYS A 394 -25.15 3.21 0.86
C LYS A 394 -26.17 4.30 0.55
N LYS A 395 -25.70 5.45 0.11
CA LYS A 395 -26.53 6.56 -0.32
C LYS A 395 -26.20 6.92 -1.77
N SER A 396 -27.22 7.23 -2.54
CA SER A 396 -27.06 7.70 -3.91
C SER A 396 -26.35 9.05 -3.95
N LEU A 397 -25.54 9.24 -4.98
CA LEU A 397 -24.83 10.50 -5.21
C LEU A 397 -24.88 10.82 -6.71
N GLN A 398 -26.00 11.41 -7.15
CA GLN A 398 -26.25 11.75 -8.56
C GLN A 398 -26.66 13.22 -8.74
N THR A 399 -27.23 13.85 -7.70
CA THR A 399 -27.78 15.20 -7.74
C THR A 399 -27.05 16.15 -6.81
N GLY A 400 -27.23 17.45 -7.03
CA GLY A 400 -26.70 18.48 -6.12
C GLY A 400 -27.31 18.42 -4.73
N GLU A 401 -28.56 18.00 -4.61
CA GLU A 401 -29.23 17.82 -3.31
C GLU A 401 -28.62 16.66 -2.53
N GLU A 402 -28.33 15.55 -3.22
CA GLU A 402 -27.66 14.39 -2.64
C GLU A 402 -26.23 14.73 -2.22
N TYR A 403 -25.54 15.54 -3.00
CA TYR A 403 -24.21 16.05 -2.65
C TYR A 403 -24.26 16.91 -1.37
N GLN A 404 -25.23 17.81 -1.27
CA GLN A 404 -25.41 18.63 -0.06
C GLN A 404 -25.75 17.75 1.15
N ALA A 405 -26.60 16.75 0.98
CA ALA A 405 -26.94 15.79 2.04
C ALA A 405 -25.70 15.03 2.53
N MET A 406 -24.80 14.65 1.63
CA MET A 406 -23.53 14.03 1.96
C MET A 406 -22.65 14.95 2.81
N LEU A 407 -22.56 16.25 2.47
CA LEU A 407 -21.84 17.25 3.26
C LEU A 407 -22.46 17.44 4.64
N ASP A 408 -23.80 17.43 4.74
CA ASP A 408 -24.51 17.50 6.02
C ASP A 408 -24.22 16.27 6.89
N ASP A 409 -24.16 15.09 6.30
CA ASP A 409 -23.75 13.86 6.99
C ASP A 409 -22.31 13.95 7.51
N ALA A 410 -21.40 14.53 6.73
CA ALA A 410 -20.03 14.78 7.15
C ALA A 410 -19.96 15.75 8.33
N LEU A 411 -20.80 16.79 8.32
CA LEU A 411 -20.92 17.73 9.45
C LEU A 411 -21.32 17.00 10.73
N GLN A 412 -22.26 16.07 10.64
CA GLN A 412 -22.66 15.19 11.76
C GLN A 412 -21.49 14.30 12.21
N GLY A 413 -20.77 13.72 11.25
CA GLY A 413 -19.62 12.84 11.52
C GLY A 413 -18.49 13.55 12.28
N TYR A 414 -18.23 14.80 11.95
CA TYR A 414 -17.23 15.63 12.62
C TYR A 414 -17.74 16.40 13.84
N GLN A 415 -19.01 16.23 14.23
CA GLN A 415 -19.61 17.04 15.29
C GLN A 415 -18.90 16.91 16.63
N HIS A 416 -18.48 15.71 17.02
CA HIS A 416 -17.74 15.49 18.26
C HIS A 416 -16.40 16.26 18.26
N PHE A 417 -15.68 16.21 17.16
CA PHE A 417 -14.45 16.98 16.97
C PHE A 417 -14.71 18.50 17.05
N LEU A 418 -15.70 18.99 16.30
CA LEU A 418 -16.03 20.42 16.26
C LEU A 418 -16.46 20.94 17.64
N THR A 419 -17.26 20.18 18.36
CA THR A 419 -17.67 20.52 19.73
C THR A 419 -16.45 20.58 20.66
N GLY A 420 -15.55 19.61 20.57
CA GLY A 420 -14.32 19.60 21.35
C GLY A 420 -13.45 20.83 21.10
N VAL A 421 -13.29 21.24 19.83
CA VAL A 421 -12.53 22.44 19.47
C VAL A 421 -13.18 23.70 20.07
N GLN A 422 -14.50 23.83 19.98
CA GLN A 422 -15.24 24.96 20.54
C GLN A 422 -15.14 25.03 22.07
N GLN A 423 -15.11 23.90 22.74
CA GLN A 423 -14.97 23.79 24.19
C GLN A 423 -13.51 23.83 24.66
N GLN A 424 -12.58 24.13 23.76
CA GLN A 424 -11.15 24.24 24.07
C GLN A 424 -10.56 22.96 24.69
N CYS A 425 -10.89 21.80 24.12
CA CYS A 425 -10.28 20.53 24.53
C CYS A 425 -8.76 20.54 24.33
N THR A 426 -8.08 19.62 24.98
CA THR A 426 -6.61 19.48 24.81
C THR A 426 -6.28 19.09 23.38
N PRO A 427 -5.08 19.43 22.87
CA PRO A 427 -4.66 19.01 21.53
C PRO A 427 -4.72 17.49 21.32
N ALA A 428 -4.37 16.71 22.33
CA ALA A 428 -4.47 15.24 22.27
C ALA A 428 -5.91 14.77 22.10
N GLN A 429 -6.86 15.38 22.81
CA GLN A 429 -8.29 15.10 22.68
C GLN A 429 -8.83 15.50 21.31
N ALA A 430 -8.40 16.63 20.76
CA ALA A 430 -8.78 17.07 19.42
C ALA A 430 -8.31 16.11 18.34
N LEU A 431 -7.05 15.67 18.41
CA LEU A 431 -6.48 14.70 17.48
C LEU A 431 -7.22 13.34 17.53
N ALA A 432 -7.51 12.85 18.72
CA ALA A 432 -8.28 11.63 18.92
C ALA A 432 -9.70 11.73 18.34
N ALA A 433 -10.39 12.84 18.63
CA ALA A 433 -11.75 13.07 18.14
C ALA A 433 -11.79 13.21 16.60
N PHE A 434 -10.79 13.86 16.00
CA PHE A 434 -10.70 13.98 14.55
C PHE A 434 -10.52 12.61 13.88
N GLY A 435 -9.78 11.70 14.50
CA GLY A 435 -9.57 10.34 14.00
C GLY A 435 -10.79 9.40 14.08
N GLU A 436 -11.90 9.83 14.66
CA GLU A 436 -13.11 9.00 14.77
C GLU A 436 -13.88 8.93 13.45
N TYR A 437 -13.86 9.97 12.64
CA TYR A 437 -14.57 10.07 11.37
C TYR A 437 -13.64 10.60 10.28
N GLN A 438 -13.79 10.08 9.05
CA GLN A 438 -13.00 10.57 7.92
C GLN A 438 -13.76 10.46 6.60
N LEU A 439 -13.77 11.56 5.84
CA LEU A 439 -14.17 11.57 4.43
C LEU A 439 -13.03 11.05 3.57
N LEU A 440 -13.33 10.05 2.75
CA LEU A 440 -12.39 9.44 1.81
C LEU A 440 -12.88 9.63 0.38
N CYS A 441 -11.99 9.91 -0.54
CA CYS A 441 -12.30 10.06 -1.97
C CYS A 441 -11.24 9.41 -2.85
N ALA A 442 -11.57 9.23 -4.13
CA ALA A 442 -10.67 8.62 -5.10
C ALA A 442 -9.79 9.65 -5.81
N LEU A 443 -10.30 10.88 -5.99
CA LEU A 443 -9.72 11.91 -6.85
C LEU A 443 -9.05 13.03 -6.03
N ARG A 444 -8.10 13.71 -6.63
CA ARG A 444 -7.45 14.86 -5.99
C ARG A 444 -8.18 16.17 -6.26
N GLU A 445 -8.79 16.32 -7.42
CA GLU A 445 -9.40 17.56 -7.88
C GLU A 445 -10.87 17.37 -8.23
N GLY A 446 -11.57 18.48 -8.33
CA GLY A 446 -12.99 18.52 -8.65
C GLY A 446 -13.91 18.36 -7.45
N PRO A 447 -15.23 18.37 -7.67
CA PRO A 447 -16.22 18.35 -6.58
C PRO A 447 -16.22 17.03 -5.78
N PHE A 448 -15.73 15.94 -6.35
CA PHE A 448 -15.61 14.62 -5.72
C PHE A 448 -14.16 14.28 -5.32
N GLY A 449 -13.27 15.25 -5.41
CA GLY A 449 -11.86 15.13 -5.06
C GLY A 449 -11.53 15.89 -3.78
N VAL A 450 -10.29 15.76 -3.35
CA VAL A 450 -9.78 16.39 -2.11
C VAL A 450 -10.02 17.90 -2.10
N SER A 451 -9.63 18.59 -3.17
CA SER A 451 -9.74 20.06 -3.24
C SER A 451 -11.18 20.54 -3.18
N GLY A 452 -12.04 19.99 -4.01
CA GLY A 452 -13.45 20.41 -4.07
C GLY A 452 -14.23 20.04 -2.81
N LEU A 453 -14.02 18.86 -2.25
CA LEU A 453 -14.67 18.44 -1.00
C LEU A 453 -14.25 19.31 0.19
N ASN A 454 -12.95 19.57 0.34
CA ASN A 454 -12.45 20.43 1.39
C ASN A 454 -13.01 21.85 1.27
N ASP A 455 -13.00 22.44 0.09
CA ASP A 455 -13.51 23.80 -0.12
C ASP A 455 -15.01 23.91 0.19
N ARG A 456 -15.81 22.98 -0.29
CA ARG A 456 -17.26 22.99 -0.05
C ARG A 456 -17.61 22.66 1.39
N PHE A 457 -16.88 21.78 2.02
CA PHE A 457 -17.08 21.47 3.43
C PHE A 457 -16.71 22.67 4.33
N GLU A 458 -15.62 23.37 4.03
CA GLU A 458 -15.24 24.61 4.73
C GLU A 458 -16.28 25.71 4.57
N GLN A 459 -16.88 25.86 3.38
CA GLN A 459 -17.99 26.77 3.16
C GLN A 459 -19.19 26.43 4.04
N LEU A 460 -19.56 25.16 4.12
CA LEU A 460 -20.65 24.69 4.98
C LEU A 460 -20.36 24.98 6.45
N LEU A 461 -19.14 24.71 6.91
CA LEU A 461 -18.72 24.99 8.28
C LEU A 461 -18.81 26.47 8.61
N GLY A 462 -18.43 27.34 7.69
CA GLY A 462 -18.58 28.81 7.84
C GLY A 462 -20.03 29.24 7.92
N GLN A 463 -20.89 28.73 7.05
CA GLN A 463 -22.33 29.01 7.04
C GLN A 463 -23.02 28.57 8.35
N LYS A 464 -22.61 27.44 8.88
CA LYS A 464 -23.14 26.89 10.15
C LYS A 464 -22.42 27.45 11.39
N ARG A 465 -21.53 28.41 11.21
CA ARG A 465 -20.75 29.06 12.28
C ARG A 465 -19.94 28.06 13.13
N LYS A 466 -19.50 26.99 12.52
CA LYS A 466 -18.66 25.97 13.18
C LYS A 466 -17.19 26.37 13.20
N ILE A 467 -16.77 27.20 12.24
CA ILE A 467 -15.44 27.75 12.13
C ILE A 467 -15.50 29.27 11.94
N HIS A 468 -14.44 29.96 12.34
CA HIS A 468 -14.28 31.41 12.17
C HIS A 468 -13.08 31.64 11.24
N ARG A 469 -13.38 31.81 9.96
CA ARG A 469 -12.38 32.03 8.90
C ARG A 469 -12.42 33.49 8.45
N THR A 470 -11.24 34.13 8.45
CA THR A 470 -11.11 35.49 7.86
C THR A 470 -10.92 35.35 6.34
N PRO A 471 -11.40 36.35 5.52
CA PRO A 471 -11.33 36.25 4.07
C PRO A 471 -9.92 36.12 3.48
N HIS A 472 -8.90 36.56 4.20
CA HIS A 472 -7.52 36.63 3.73
C HIS A 472 -6.61 35.55 4.31
N SER A 473 -7.13 34.64 5.13
CA SER A 473 -6.36 33.59 5.73
C SER A 473 -6.98 32.22 5.48
N ARG A 474 -6.16 31.25 5.15
CA ARG A 474 -6.60 29.86 5.10
C ARG A 474 -6.66 29.22 6.49
N TRP A 475 -6.07 29.87 7.49
CA TRP A 475 -5.97 29.33 8.84
C TRP A 475 -7.18 29.73 9.69
N TYR A 476 -7.70 28.78 10.40
CA TYR A 476 -8.74 28.93 11.39
C TYR A 476 -8.56 27.86 12.47
N GLU A 477 -9.08 28.12 13.65
CA GLU A 477 -9.05 27.14 14.72
C GLU A 477 -9.88 25.90 14.36
N GLY A 478 -9.27 24.71 14.51
CA GLY A 478 -9.88 23.44 14.14
C GLY A 478 -9.52 22.96 12.73
N ARG A 479 -8.77 23.75 11.94
CA ARG A 479 -8.37 23.30 10.60
C ARG A 479 -7.50 22.06 10.68
N PRO A 480 -7.95 20.91 10.10
CA PRO A 480 -7.09 19.74 9.96
C PRO A 480 -6.18 19.93 8.75
N VAL A 481 -4.93 19.55 8.90
CA VAL A 481 -3.96 19.55 7.80
C VAL A 481 -3.25 18.22 7.72
N MET A 482 -2.90 17.83 6.50
CA MET A 482 -2.08 16.67 6.23
C MET A 482 -0.77 17.10 5.60
N ILE A 483 0.33 16.63 6.14
CA ILE A 483 1.66 16.89 5.61
C ILE A 483 1.81 16.14 4.28
N ALA A 484 2.27 16.85 3.25
CA ALA A 484 2.47 16.32 1.91
C ALA A 484 3.95 16.09 1.58
N ARG A 485 4.87 16.57 2.42
CA ARG A 485 6.30 16.45 2.20
C ARG A 485 7.01 16.19 3.53
N ASN A 486 7.94 15.23 3.53
CA ASN A 486 8.74 14.91 4.71
C ASN A 486 9.61 16.09 5.15
N ASP A 487 9.66 16.33 6.44
CA ASP A 487 10.59 17.27 7.11
C ASP A 487 11.18 16.58 8.34
N SER A 488 12.37 16.04 8.19
CA SER A 488 13.05 15.31 9.25
C SER A 488 13.47 16.20 10.42
N ALA A 489 13.74 17.46 10.18
CA ALA A 489 14.10 18.42 11.23
C ALA A 489 12.94 18.69 12.18
N LEU A 490 11.72 18.72 11.66
CA LEU A 490 10.50 18.85 12.46
C LEU A 490 9.95 17.50 12.94
N GLY A 491 10.45 16.39 12.42
CA GLY A 491 9.91 15.06 12.70
C GLY A 491 8.53 14.82 12.09
N LEU A 492 8.20 15.53 11.02
CA LEU A 492 6.94 15.42 10.29
C LEU A 492 7.13 14.69 8.98
N PHE A 493 6.21 13.78 8.69
CA PHE A 493 6.28 12.94 7.50
C PHE A 493 4.99 13.02 6.67
N ASN A 494 5.12 12.72 5.39
CA ASN A 494 4.01 12.67 4.46
C ASN A 494 2.88 11.79 5.04
N GLY A 495 1.68 12.34 5.10
CA GLY A 495 0.49 11.69 5.66
C GLY A 495 0.20 12.02 7.13
N ASP A 496 1.11 12.68 7.84
CA ASP A 496 0.87 13.10 9.22
C ASP A 496 -0.27 14.13 9.28
N ILE A 497 -1.16 13.95 10.24
CA ILE A 497 -2.32 14.83 10.46
C ILE A 497 -2.04 15.74 11.65
N GLY A 498 -2.26 17.03 11.43
CA GLY A 498 -2.20 18.04 12.47
C GLY A 498 -3.49 18.85 12.55
N ILE A 499 -3.78 19.39 13.72
CA ILE A 499 -4.93 20.23 13.98
C ILE A 499 -4.46 21.62 14.43
N ALA A 500 -5.00 22.67 13.79
CA ALA A 500 -4.71 24.05 14.16
C ALA A 500 -5.54 24.42 15.39
N LEU A 501 -4.88 24.79 16.48
CA LEU A 501 -5.52 25.18 17.74
C LEU A 501 -4.75 26.35 18.37
N ASP A 502 -5.47 27.27 18.99
CA ASP A 502 -4.90 28.30 19.85
C ASP A 502 -5.08 27.91 21.33
N ARG A 503 -3.97 27.70 22.01
CA ARG A 503 -3.95 27.32 23.44
C ARG A 503 -3.08 28.30 24.25
N GLY A 504 -3.22 29.60 23.93
CA GLY A 504 -2.58 30.68 24.65
C GLY A 504 -1.30 31.23 24.04
N LEU A 505 -0.78 30.59 22.98
CA LEU A 505 0.46 30.97 22.28
C LEU A 505 0.22 31.42 20.82
N GLY A 506 -1.01 31.76 20.48
CA GLY A 506 -1.44 31.96 19.09
C GLY A 506 -1.79 30.64 18.41
N LEU A 507 -2.20 30.72 17.15
CA LEU A 507 -2.58 29.54 16.39
C LEU A 507 -1.33 28.70 16.04
N ARG A 508 -1.32 27.46 16.47
CA ARG A 508 -0.27 26.48 16.17
C ARG A 508 -0.91 25.19 15.65
N VAL A 509 -0.14 24.42 14.90
CA VAL A 509 -0.60 23.13 14.39
C VAL A 509 -0.01 22.02 15.27
N TRP A 510 -0.89 21.18 15.81
CA TRP A 510 -0.56 20.16 16.79
C TRP A 510 -0.57 18.79 16.15
N PHE A 511 0.51 18.04 16.36
CA PHE A 511 0.69 16.68 15.81
C PHE A 511 0.95 15.70 16.95
N GLN A 512 0.41 14.48 16.81
CA GLN A 512 0.79 13.38 17.68
C GLN A 512 2.08 12.75 17.16
N MET A 513 3.07 12.65 18.04
CA MET A 513 4.36 12.06 17.69
C MET A 513 4.36 10.54 17.93
N PRO A 514 5.30 9.78 17.32
CA PRO A 514 5.37 8.33 17.48
C PRO A 514 5.52 7.85 18.93
N ASP A 515 6.10 8.65 19.81
CA ASP A 515 6.24 8.36 21.24
C ASP A 515 4.96 8.62 22.06
N GLY A 516 3.88 9.05 21.41
CA GLY A 516 2.61 9.40 22.05
C GLY A 516 2.53 10.83 22.54
N SER A 517 3.62 11.60 22.51
CA SER A 517 3.62 13.02 22.86
C SER A 517 2.96 13.86 21.78
N VAL A 518 2.58 15.09 22.14
CA VAL A 518 1.97 16.05 21.21
C VAL A 518 2.92 17.23 21.03
N LYS A 519 3.22 17.55 19.77
CA LYS A 519 4.13 18.63 19.38
C LYS A 519 3.38 19.68 18.59
N SER A 520 3.66 20.95 18.82
CA SER A 520 3.10 22.05 18.03
C SER A 520 4.16 22.70 17.13
N VAL A 521 3.71 23.16 15.98
CA VAL A 521 4.54 23.86 14.99
C VAL A 521 3.79 25.11 14.53
N GLN A 522 4.52 26.22 14.36
CA GLN A 522 3.95 27.43 13.77
C GLN A 522 3.49 27.14 12.33
N PRO A 523 2.33 27.65 11.89
CA PRO A 523 1.82 27.40 10.53
C PRO A 523 2.82 27.78 9.44
N SER A 524 3.57 28.86 9.61
CA SER A 524 4.56 29.34 8.65
C SER A 524 5.80 28.43 8.51
N ARG A 525 6.01 27.53 9.45
CA ARG A 525 7.15 26.59 9.45
C ARG A 525 6.79 25.21 8.93
N LEU A 526 5.53 24.96 8.63
CA LEU A 526 5.09 23.67 8.10
C LEU A 526 5.68 23.41 6.71
N PRO A 527 6.09 22.17 6.43
CA PRO A 527 6.37 21.76 5.06
C PRO A 527 5.08 21.81 4.22
N GLU A 528 5.19 21.45 2.95
CA GLU A 528 4.02 21.37 2.08
C GLU A 528 2.92 20.53 2.73
N HIS A 529 1.71 21.07 2.75
CA HIS A 529 0.55 20.48 3.41
C HIS A 529 -0.75 20.86 2.69
N GLU A 530 -1.82 20.17 3.00
CA GLU A 530 -3.16 20.44 2.49
C GLU A 530 -4.20 20.28 3.58
N THR A 531 -5.37 20.92 3.41
CA THR A 531 -6.51 20.73 4.30
C THR A 531 -6.98 19.27 4.25
N ALA A 532 -7.36 18.71 5.38
CA ALA A 532 -7.58 17.28 5.54
C ALA A 532 -8.98 16.88 6.04
N TRP A 533 -10.02 17.69 5.81
CA TRP A 533 -11.40 17.21 6.02
C TRP A 533 -11.70 16.01 5.13
N ALA A 534 -11.25 16.06 3.89
CA ALA A 534 -11.25 14.94 2.96
C ALA A 534 -9.83 14.57 2.59
N MET A 535 -9.56 13.29 2.42
CA MET A 535 -8.30 12.77 1.90
C MET A 535 -8.55 11.64 0.90
N THR A 536 -7.57 11.36 0.05
CA THR A 536 -7.68 10.21 -0.85
C THR A 536 -7.57 8.90 -0.08
N VAL A 537 -8.15 7.85 -0.63
CA VAL A 537 -8.01 6.49 -0.08
C VAL A 537 -6.54 6.09 -0.02
N HIS A 538 -5.73 6.47 -1.00
CA HIS A 538 -4.28 6.23 -0.99
C HIS A 538 -3.59 6.81 0.23
N LYS A 539 -3.92 8.06 0.59
CA LYS A 539 -3.35 8.74 1.76
C LYS A 539 -3.85 8.17 3.09
N SER A 540 -4.98 7.48 3.07
CA SER A 540 -5.54 6.84 4.27
C SER A 540 -4.92 5.48 4.58
N GLN A 541 -4.10 4.92 3.70
CA GLN A 541 -3.44 3.63 3.93
C GLN A 541 -2.59 3.69 5.19
N GLY A 542 -2.64 2.64 6.01
CA GLY A 542 -2.03 2.62 7.33
C GLY A 542 -2.85 3.30 8.42
N SER A 543 -3.98 3.94 8.11
CA SER A 543 -4.89 4.56 9.08
C SER A 543 -6.19 3.77 9.18
N GLU A 544 -6.86 3.89 10.32
CA GLU A 544 -8.21 3.37 10.52
C GLU A 544 -9.05 4.42 11.26
N PHE A 545 -10.35 4.37 11.02
CA PHE A 545 -11.31 5.31 11.59
C PHE A 545 -12.51 4.53 12.13
N ASN A 546 -13.14 5.01 13.19
CA ASN A 546 -14.36 4.38 13.68
C ASN A 546 -15.45 4.42 12.62
N HIS A 547 -15.59 5.56 11.94
CA HIS A 547 -16.53 5.75 10.84
C HIS A 547 -15.79 6.31 9.61
N ALA A 548 -15.72 5.53 8.55
CA ALA A 548 -15.20 5.95 7.25
C ALA A 548 -16.35 6.23 6.28
N ALA A 549 -16.28 7.33 5.55
CA ALA A 549 -17.24 7.71 4.53
C ALA A 549 -16.53 7.81 3.17
N LEU A 550 -16.84 6.91 2.26
CA LEU A 550 -16.25 6.88 0.91
C LEU A 550 -17.18 7.60 -0.08
N ILE A 551 -16.61 8.55 -0.79
CA ILE A 551 -17.31 9.32 -1.83
C ILE A 551 -16.70 8.96 -3.17
N LEU A 552 -17.51 8.38 -4.06
CA LEU A 552 -17.11 8.07 -5.42
C LEU A 552 -17.56 9.17 -6.39
N PRO A 553 -16.79 9.43 -7.46
CA PRO A 553 -17.20 10.39 -8.47
C PRO A 553 -18.43 9.88 -9.24
N THR A 554 -19.16 10.79 -9.87
CA THR A 554 -20.35 10.46 -10.68
C THR A 554 -19.99 10.00 -12.09
N GLN A 555 -18.76 10.25 -12.53
CA GLN A 555 -18.24 9.81 -13.82
C GLN A 555 -17.26 8.66 -13.63
N LEU A 556 -17.22 7.76 -14.60
CA LEU A 556 -16.27 6.66 -14.61
C LEU A 556 -14.83 7.20 -14.67
N SER A 557 -13.98 6.65 -13.83
CA SER A 557 -12.57 7.00 -13.76
C SER A 557 -11.72 5.74 -13.60
N PRO A 558 -10.60 5.63 -14.30
CA PRO A 558 -9.69 4.48 -14.18
C PRO A 558 -9.06 4.33 -12.79
N VAL A 559 -9.09 5.40 -11.98
CA VAL A 559 -8.59 5.37 -10.60
C VAL A 559 -9.53 4.60 -9.67
N VAL A 560 -10.82 4.57 -9.98
CA VAL A 560 -11.85 3.93 -9.16
C VAL A 560 -11.89 2.44 -9.50
N THR A 561 -11.16 1.66 -8.72
CA THR A 561 -10.98 0.22 -8.89
C THR A 561 -11.53 -0.56 -7.71
N ARG A 562 -11.59 -1.88 -7.87
CA ARG A 562 -11.96 -2.82 -6.80
C ARG A 562 -11.06 -2.63 -5.57
N GLU A 563 -9.76 -2.56 -5.77
CA GLU A 563 -8.78 -2.41 -4.71
C GLU A 563 -8.93 -1.08 -3.96
N LEU A 564 -9.28 -0.01 -4.66
CA LEU A 564 -9.58 1.28 -4.02
C LEU A 564 -10.80 1.18 -3.12
N VAL A 565 -11.88 0.60 -3.60
CA VAL A 565 -13.12 0.42 -2.83
C VAL A 565 -12.86 -0.49 -1.62
N TYR A 566 -12.20 -1.62 -1.82
CA TYR A 566 -11.81 -2.52 -0.73
C TYR A 566 -10.96 -1.82 0.34
N THR A 567 -9.95 -1.08 -0.09
CA THR A 567 -9.07 -0.35 0.83
C THR A 567 -9.85 0.66 1.66
N ALA A 568 -10.77 1.39 1.03
CA ALA A 568 -11.64 2.34 1.74
C ALA A 568 -12.54 1.65 2.77
N ILE A 569 -13.18 0.54 2.40
CA ILE A 569 -14.04 -0.25 3.29
C ILE A 569 -13.24 -0.69 4.53
N THR A 570 -12.02 -1.14 4.33
CA THR A 570 -11.17 -1.68 5.39
C THR A 570 -10.55 -0.59 6.28
N ARG A 571 -10.76 0.71 5.94
CA ARG A 571 -10.42 1.82 6.87
C ARG A 571 -11.45 1.95 7.99
N ALA A 572 -12.66 1.42 7.81
CA ALA A 572 -13.71 1.49 8.81
C ALA A 572 -13.57 0.41 9.88
N ARG A 573 -13.61 0.81 11.15
CA ARG A 573 -13.62 -0.15 12.28
C ARG A 573 -15.04 -0.54 12.67
N GLN A 574 -15.96 0.44 12.74
CA GLN A 574 -17.29 0.28 13.31
C GLN A 574 -18.40 0.61 12.32
N ARG A 575 -18.19 1.60 11.45
CA ARG A 575 -19.20 2.06 10.52
C ARG A 575 -18.60 2.52 9.20
N LEU A 576 -19.27 2.14 8.11
CA LEU A 576 -18.95 2.58 6.75
C LEU A 576 -20.17 3.23 6.12
N SER A 577 -19.98 4.43 5.56
CA SER A 577 -20.94 5.09 4.67
C SER A 577 -20.36 5.16 3.26
N LEU A 578 -21.14 4.75 2.26
CA LEU A 578 -20.75 4.80 0.86
C LEU A 578 -21.69 5.72 0.09
N TYR A 579 -21.13 6.73 -0.56
CA TYR A 579 -21.86 7.68 -1.41
C TYR A 579 -21.43 7.43 -2.85
N ALA A 580 -22.32 6.87 -3.65
CA ALA A 580 -21.98 6.46 -5.01
C ALA A 580 -23.18 6.40 -5.94
N ASP A 581 -22.92 6.67 -7.21
CA ASP A 581 -23.75 6.24 -8.31
C ASP A 581 -23.61 4.73 -8.49
N GLU A 582 -24.71 4.02 -8.61
CA GLU A 582 -24.75 2.55 -8.79
C GLU A 582 -23.91 2.07 -9.97
N ARG A 583 -23.92 2.82 -11.07
CA ARG A 583 -23.15 2.49 -12.28
C ARG A 583 -21.65 2.59 -12.01
N VAL A 584 -21.20 3.65 -11.33
CA VAL A 584 -19.80 3.85 -10.98
C VAL A 584 -19.32 2.79 -10.01
N LEU A 585 -20.10 2.49 -8.97
CA LEU A 585 -19.78 1.43 -8.02
C LEU A 585 -19.66 0.06 -8.70
N GLY A 586 -20.62 -0.28 -9.55
CA GLY A 586 -20.60 -1.53 -10.29
C GLY A 586 -19.39 -1.67 -11.20
N GLN A 587 -19.01 -0.61 -11.89
CA GLN A 587 -17.81 -0.58 -12.71
C GLN A 587 -16.53 -0.70 -11.89
N ALA A 588 -16.47 -0.04 -10.73
CA ALA A 588 -15.34 -0.12 -9.82
C ALA A 588 -15.10 -1.56 -9.34
N ILE A 589 -16.16 -2.24 -8.91
CA ILE A 589 -16.09 -3.63 -8.45
C ILE A 589 -15.65 -4.58 -9.57
N ALA A 590 -16.05 -4.31 -10.80
CA ALA A 590 -15.68 -5.11 -11.97
C ALA A 590 -14.23 -4.86 -12.43
N THR A 591 -13.62 -3.74 -12.04
CA THR A 591 -12.32 -3.30 -12.55
C THR A 591 -11.22 -3.55 -11.53
N ARG A 592 -10.26 -4.41 -11.90
CA ARG A 592 -9.04 -4.60 -11.11
C ARG A 592 -7.99 -3.56 -11.47
N THR A 593 -7.18 -3.17 -10.49
CA THR A 593 -5.95 -2.41 -10.75
C THR A 593 -5.00 -3.29 -11.54
N GLU A 594 -4.57 -2.79 -12.70
CA GLU A 594 -3.58 -3.46 -13.53
C GLU A 594 -2.20 -2.89 -13.27
N ARG A 595 -1.25 -3.75 -12.92
CA ARG A 595 0.16 -3.43 -12.72
C ARG A 595 0.99 -4.46 -13.46
N ARG A 596 1.29 -4.21 -14.74
CA ARG A 596 2.06 -5.14 -15.56
C ARG A 596 3.47 -5.32 -15.04
N SER A 597 3.90 -6.55 -14.91
CA SER A 597 5.16 -6.95 -14.33
C SER A 597 5.62 -8.26 -14.96
N GLY A 598 6.91 -8.53 -14.96
CA GLY A 598 7.50 -9.79 -15.39
C GLY A 598 7.86 -10.72 -14.24
N LEU A 599 7.53 -10.40 -12.98
CA LEU A 599 7.87 -11.22 -11.82
C LEU A 599 7.38 -12.66 -11.95
N SER A 600 6.12 -12.85 -12.33
CA SER A 600 5.53 -14.18 -12.52
C SER A 600 6.32 -15.01 -13.55
N ALA A 601 6.66 -14.40 -14.69
CA ALA A 601 7.44 -15.07 -15.71
C ALA A 601 8.83 -15.48 -15.20
N ILE A 602 9.46 -14.69 -14.37
CA ILE A 602 10.76 -15.02 -13.76
C ILE A 602 10.60 -16.16 -12.74
N PHE A 603 9.59 -16.10 -11.85
CA PHE A 603 9.33 -17.17 -10.89
C PHE A 603 8.98 -18.51 -11.54
N GLU A 604 8.28 -18.49 -12.65
CA GLU A 604 7.86 -19.68 -13.40
C GLU A 604 9.00 -20.30 -14.22
N SER A 605 10.06 -19.54 -14.49
CA SER A 605 11.23 -20.02 -15.25
C SER A 605 12.32 -20.64 -14.36
N VAL A 606 12.21 -20.54 -13.03
CA VAL A 606 13.19 -21.07 -12.06
C VAL A 606 12.74 -22.48 -11.52
#